data_3d0f95b6c5b7e6bbaa8f60b971ec11e3
#
_entry.id   3d0f95b6c5b7e6bbaa8f60b971ec11e3
#
_cell.length_a   1.000
_cell.length_b   1.000
_cell.length_c   1.000
_cell.angle_alpha   90.00
_cell.angle_beta   90.00
_cell.angle_gamma   90.00
#
_symmetry.space_group_name_H-M   'P 1'
#
loop_
_entity.id
_entity.type
_entity.pdbx_description
1 polymer ?
#
loop_
_entity_poly.entity_id
_entity_poly.type
_entity_poly.pdbx_seq_one_letter_code
_entity_poly.pdbx_strand_id
1 'polypeptide(L)'
;MSQTTPHNILHWIDENFEKPVIVICLLVALILIPYQVFTRYILGTWLQFNVDTSMVEELSLFCFITAIYFGASLSIRRRKSLRMTAIMELVPERWKNLVLMFNDCAFLVLTGLIAFLSTDMMEAQIRLPQVTPTLRMPYLVHYTVLFVGFLLMSIRLVQDLYKLTRESGFGQLLAAAAATALMAAPIVMRAEIGVTFILVTVLAVCMIFGVPIAAALGLAGAGAIYSTGYLSLNVAAQQSFTSLDSFPMLAIFFFIAAGVFMGRGGLSADLFNLADKLMGGRTGGLALTTIVACTLFGAISGSALATVAAIGMIVVPSMVERGYSRPFAGALIACAGTIGAMIPPSNPFVLYGIITNVSIGKLFMGGIVPGLLTALLLMIVAWWISRKNGWGGKAERHTWSEVFACIWRAKWALMVPVIILGGIYGGIMTATEASAVAALYGLFVGIFVLRGIDRHNIVEIIVECVVMCAAVMLIVAMAHIFGYVMAIEQIPDHFARMILGFTSDRVTMLLMVNVFLLIVGALMDPIVATIILAPILVPVMQQVGVSPLHFGIILTCNLCVGFVTPPIGCCLYAASSIAEERSELIARAALPFLVAMLVMLLIISFVPDLTLYLTRFV
;
A
#
# COMPACT_ATOMS: atom_id res chain seq x y z
N MET A 1 -43.53 -0.34 -4.89
CA MET A 1 -43.47 0.52 -3.68
C MET A 1 -43.54 -0.41 -2.46
N SER A 2 -42.39 -0.90 -1.98
CA SER A 2 -42.31 -1.71 -0.76
C SER A 2 -42.19 -0.75 0.43
N GLN A 3 -43.06 -0.94 1.42
CA GLN A 3 -43.08 -0.18 2.66
C GLN A 3 -41.71 -0.29 3.37
N THR A 4 -40.92 0.76 3.34
CA THR A 4 -39.69 0.90 4.15
C THR A 4 -40.10 1.17 5.58
N THR A 5 -40.04 0.15 6.44
CA THR A 5 -40.18 0.30 7.89
C THR A 5 -39.05 1.21 8.44
N PRO A 6 -39.26 1.99 9.52
CA PRO A 6 -38.27 2.89 10.09
C PRO A 6 -36.94 2.18 10.45
N HIS A 7 -36.98 0.89 10.76
CA HIS A 7 -35.78 0.07 10.96
C HIS A 7 -34.91 -0.07 9.70
N ASN A 8 -35.52 -0.04 8.50
CA ASN A 8 -34.79 -0.12 7.22
C ASN A 8 -34.08 1.20 6.87
N ILE A 9 -34.63 2.34 7.26
CA ILE A 9 -34.03 3.66 6.96
C ILE A 9 -32.77 3.89 7.78
N LEU A 10 -32.81 3.63 9.09
CA LEU A 10 -31.64 3.75 9.95
C LEU A 10 -30.50 2.80 9.53
N HIS A 11 -30.83 1.58 9.18
CA HIS A 11 -29.86 0.62 8.66
C HIS A 11 -29.26 1.08 7.31
N TRP A 12 -30.09 1.61 6.43
CA TRP A 12 -29.64 2.15 5.15
C TRP A 12 -28.73 3.37 5.32
N ILE A 13 -29.06 4.31 6.24
CA ILE A 13 -28.21 5.46 6.57
C ILE A 13 -26.89 4.97 7.14
N ASP A 14 -26.92 4.05 8.09
CA ASP A 14 -25.72 3.46 8.69
C ASP A 14 -24.81 2.81 7.64
N GLU A 15 -25.38 2.18 6.61
CA GLU A 15 -24.63 1.53 5.53
C GLU A 15 -24.05 2.48 4.49
N ASN A 16 -24.67 3.61 4.27
CA ASN A 16 -24.38 4.44 3.11
C ASN A 16 -23.91 5.85 3.43
N PHE A 17 -23.87 6.25 4.72
CA PHE A 17 -23.56 7.62 5.11
C PHE A 17 -22.18 8.08 4.64
N GLU A 18 -21.15 7.24 4.75
CA GLU A 18 -19.79 7.58 4.35
C GLU A 18 -19.60 7.62 2.83
N LYS A 19 -20.35 6.81 2.07
CA LYS A 19 -20.16 6.66 0.62
C LYS A 19 -20.31 7.95 -0.20
N PRO A 20 -21.34 8.79 -0.01
CA PRO A 20 -21.48 10.05 -0.75
C PRO A 20 -20.31 10.99 -0.49
N VAL A 21 -19.87 11.12 0.76
CA VAL A 21 -18.74 11.98 1.12
C VAL A 21 -17.46 11.53 0.42
N ILE A 22 -17.17 10.23 0.49
CA ILE A 22 -16.03 9.60 -0.16
C ILE A 22 -16.05 9.84 -1.67
N VAL A 23 -17.21 9.61 -2.32
CA VAL A 23 -17.37 9.76 -3.78
C VAL A 23 -17.17 11.22 -4.21
N ILE A 24 -17.79 12.15 -3.51
CA ILE A 24 -17.66 13.58 -3.83
C ILE A 24 -16.20 14.02 -3.66
N CYS A 25 -15.58 13.71 -2.53
CA CYS A 25 -14.19 14.10 -2.25
C CYS A 25 -13.21 13.54 -3.28
N LEU A 26 -13.32 12.25 -3.66
CA LEU A 26 -12.45 11.67 -4.67
C LEU A 26 -12.66 12.34 -6.04
N LEU A 27 -13.91 12.52 -6.47
CA LEU A 27 -14.20 13.13 -7.77
C LEU A 27 -13.71 14.59 -7.84
N VAL A 28 -13.89 15.36 -6.77
CA VAL A 28 -13.39 16.73 -6.70
C VAL A 28 -11.88 16.76 -6.85
N ALA A 29 -11.14 15.99 -6.05
CA ALA A 29 -9.68 15.94 -6.12
C ALA A 29 -9.20 15.41 -7.48
N LEU A 30 -9.88 14.40 -8.05
CA LEU A 30 -9.55 13.80 -9.35
C LEU A 30 -9.76 14.76 -10.53
N ILE A 31 -10.64 15.73 -10.41
CA ILE A 31 -10.87 16.74 -11.45
C ILE A 31 -9.93 17.94 -11.25
N LEU A 32 -9.76 18.39 -10.01
CA LEU A 32 -9.02 19.61 -9.70
C LEU A 32 -7.53 19.51 -10.06
N ILE A 33 -6.84 18.41 -9.73
CA ILE A 33 -5.41 18.31 -9.99
C ILE A 33 -5.10 18.22 -11.49
N PRO A 34 -5.76 17.39 -12.32
CA PRO A 34 -5.58 17.47 -13.76
C PRO A 34 -5.95 18.84 -14.36
N TYR A 35 -6.96 19.54 -13.81
CA TYR A 35 -7.27 20.92 -14.18
C TYR A 35 -6.08 21.85 -13.88
N GLN A 36 -5.44 21.74 -12.72
CA GLN A 36 -4.22 22.48 -12.36
C GLN A 36 -3.09 22.22 -13.37
N VAL A 37 -2.87 20.95 -13.71
CA VAL A 37 -1.85 20.55 -14.70
C VAL A 37 -2.16 21.19 -16.06
N PHE A 38 -3.40 21.10 -16.50
CA PHE A 38 -3.84 21.69 -17.77
C PHE A 38 -3.63 23.21 -17.78
N THR A 39 -4.05 23.92 -16.74
CA THR A 39 -3.91 25.38 -16.64
C THR A 39 -2.46 25.81 -16.57
N ARG A 40 -1.62 25.14 -15.79
CA ARG A 40 -0.22 25.49 -15.60
C ARG A 40 0.61 25.25 -16.87
N TYR A 41 0.43 24.11 -17.53
CA TYR A 41 1.28 23.75 -18.66
C TYR A 41 0.70 24.15 -20.02
N ILE A 42 -0.59 24.03 -20.23
CA ILE A 42 -1.20 24.37 -21.52
C ILE A 42 -1.54 25.85 -21.58
N LEU A 43 -2.28 26.38 -20.61
CA LEU A 43 -2.65 27.80 -20.62
C LEU A 43 -1.48 28.70 -20.23
N GLY A 44 -0.72 28.35 -19.18
CA GLY A 44 0.38 29.16 -18.67
C GLY A 44 1.58 29.17 -19.59
N THR A 45 2.08 28.00 -20.03
CA THR A 45 3.30 27.90 -20.81
C THR A 45 3.09 28.18 -22.29
N TRP A 46 1.98 27.69 -22.90
CA TRP A 46 1.75 27.82 -24.34
C TRP A 46 0.95 29.06 -24.70
N LEU A 47 -0.06 29.41 -23.91
CA LEU A 47 -0.93 30.56 -24.17
C LEU A 47 -0.58 31.80 -23.34
N GLN A 48 0.40 31.70 -22.43
CA GLN A 48 0.86 32.76 -21.51
C GLN A 48 -0.27 33.36 -20.64
N PHE A 49 -1.35 32.60 -20.40
CA PHE A 49 -2.42 32.95 -19.48
C PHE A 49 -2.02 32.48 -18.06
N ASN A 50 -1.78 33.46 -17.18
CA ASN A 50 -1.42 33.16 -15.80
C ASN A 50 -2.69 32.95 -14.96
N VAL A 51 -3.06 31.71 -14.71
CA VAL A 51 -4.18 31.33 -13.83
C VAL A 51 -3.62 30.92 -12.49
N ASP A 52 -4.06 31.57 -11.42
CA ASP A 52 -3.70 31.15 -10.06
C ASP A 52 -4.41 29.85 -9.71
N THR A 53 -3.63 28.80 -9.53
CA THR A 53 -4.11 27.44 -9.18
C THR A 53 -3.75 27.01 -7.77
N SER A 54 -3.24 27.94 -6.95
CA SER A 54 -2.80 27.64 -5.57
C SER A 54 -3.94 27.11 -4.68
N MET A 55 -5.18 27.55 -4.92
CA MET A 55 -6.38 27.05 -4.23
C MET A 55 -6.67 25.57 -4.50
N VAL A 56 -6.24 25.06 -5.66
CA VAL A 56 -6.50 23.66 -6.07
C VAL A 56 -5.78 22.68 -5.14
N GLU A 57 -4.57 22.99 -4.74
CA GLU A 57 -3.78 22.12 -3.86
C GLU A 57 -4.42 22.00 -2.48
N GLU A 58 -4.79 23.10 -1.85
CA GLU A 58 -5.45 23.10 -0.53
C GLU A 58 -6.79 22.37 -0.56
N LEU A 59 -7.63 22.63 -1.58
CA LEU A 59 -8.94 21.99 -1.68
C LEU A 59 -8.79 20.48 -1.95
N SER A 60 -7.82 20.08 -2.78
CA SER A 60 -7.56 18.67 -3.06
C SER A 60 -7.04 17.93 -1.83
N LEU A 61 -6.17 18.56 -1.02
CA LEU A 61 -5.71 18.01 0.26
C LEU A 61 -6.85 17.87 1.26
N PHE A 62 -7.71 18.88 1.38
CA PHE A 62 -8.88 18.80 2.25
C PHE A 62 -9.82 17.65 1.86
N CYS A 63 -10.12 17.50 0.56
CA CYS A 63 -10.91 16.40 0.04
C CYS A 63 -10.23 15.05 0.29
N PHE A 64 -8.92 14.97 0.08
CA PHE A 64 -8.14 13.76 0.33
C PHE A 64 -8.19 13.34 1.79
N ILE A 65 -7.87 14.23 2.73
CA ILE A 65 -7.90 13.95 4.17
C ILE A 65 -9.31 13.49 4.60
N THR A 66 -10.34 14.19 4.11
CA THR A 66 -11.74 13.83 4.37
C THR A 66 -12.06 12.43 3.85
N ALA A 67 -11.70 12.13 2.60
CA ALA A 67 -11.92 10.81 2.01
C ALA A 67 -11.20 9.70 2.79
N ILE A 68 -9.97 9.95 3.26
CA ILE A 68 -9.19 8.98 4.02
C ILE A 68 -9.84 8.65 5.37
N TYR A 69 -10.23 9.64 6.17
CA TYR A 69 -10.82 9.35 7.49
C TYR A 69 -12.20 8.70 7.38
N PHE A 70 -13.04 9.11 6.44
CA PHE A 70 -14.33 8.45 6.17
C PHE A 70 -14.13 7.05 5.57
N GLY A 71 -13.14 6.89 4.68
CA GLY A 71 -12.76 5.60 4.10
C GLY A 71 -12.19 4.64 5.14
N ALA A 72 -11.44 5.14 6.13
CA ALA A 72 -10.90 4.34 7.24
C ALA A 72 -12.04 3.79 8.13
N SER A 73 -13.08 4.60 8.42
CA SER A 73 -14.28 4.13 9.10
C SER A 73 -14.94 2.97 8.34
N LEU A 74 -15.10 3.13 7.03
CA LEU A 74 -15.69 2.08 6.18
C LEU A 74 -14.78 0.86 6.03
N SER A 75 -13.45 1.04 6.06
CA SER A 75 -12.46 -0.05 6.05
C SER A 75 -12.59 -0.93 7.30
N ILE A 76 -12.79 -0.34 8.48
CA ILE A 76 -13.06 -1.05 9.74
C ILE A 76 -14.33 -1.88 9.60
N ARG A 77 -15.43 -1.27 9.17
CA ARG A 77 -16.72 -1.96 8.97
C ARG A 77 -16.62 -3.16 8.01
N ARG A 78 -15.85 -3.01 6.92
CA ARG A 78 -15.64 -4.09 5.93
C ARG A 78 -14.56 -5.09 6.37
N ARG A 79 -13.97 -4.93 7.57
CA ARG A 79 -12.84 -5.72 8.08
C ARG A 79 -11.66 -5.79 7.10
N LYS A 80 -11.44 -4.73 6.32
CA LYS A 80 -10.34 -4.58 5.37
C LYS A 80 -9.12 -3.83 5.94
N SER A 81 -9.09 -3.55 7.25
CA SER A 81 -7.91 -2.98 7.91
C SER A 81 -6.73 -3.95 7.82
N LEU A 82 -5.55 -3.43 7.45
CA LEU A 82 -4.34 -4.24 7.32
C LEU A 82 -3.93 -4.80 8.69
N ARG A 83 -3.94 -6.11 8.81
CA ARG A 83 -3.56 -6.89 10.01
C ARG A 83 -2.50 -7.90 9.62
N MET A 84 -1.75 -8.38 10.60
CA MET A 84 -0.92 -9.58 10.41
C MET A 84 -1.82 -10.82 10.43
N THR A 85 -2.38 -11.15 9.27
CA THR A 85 -3.33 -12.27 9.10
C THR A 85 -2.75 -13.61 9.52
N ALA A 86 -1.46 -13.79 9.34
CA ALA A 86 -0.72 -14.97 9.69
C ALA A 86 -0.81 -15.42 11.15
N ILE A 87 -0.74 -14.47 12.05
CA ILE A 87 -0.85 -14.78 13.48
C ILE A 87 -2.27 -15.21 13.81
N MET A 88 -3.26 -14.58 13.15
CA MET A 88 -4.67 -14.94 13.31
C MET A 88 -5.00 -16.37 12.84
N GLU A 89 -4.27 -16.90 11.84
CA GLU A 89 -4.43 -18.28 11.35
C GLU A 89 -3.84 -19.32 12.31
N LEU A 90 -2.83 -18.93 13.11
CA LEU A 90 -2.24 -19.80 14.13
C LEU A 90 -3.08 -19.89 15.40
N VAL A 91 -4.04 -18.97 15.60
CA VAL A 91 -4.91 -18.95 16.78
C VAL A 91 -5.98 -20.05 16.67
N PRO A 92 -6.10 -20.95 17.66
CA PRO A 92 -7.16 -21.94 17.70
C PRO A 92 -8.54 -21.29 17.67
N GLU A 93 -9.51 -21.88 16.97
CA GLU A 93 -10.86 -21.32 16.76
C GLU A 93 -11.54 -20.88 18.08
N ARG A 94 -11.31 -21.62 19.19
CA ARG A 94 -11.86 -21.28 20.51
C ARG A 94 -11.42 -19.91 21.06
N TRP A 95 -10.24 -19.40 20.64
CA TRP A 95 -9.66 -18.14 21.10
C TRP A 95 -9.80 -17.02 20.09
N LYS A 96 -10.24 -17.33 18.88
CA LYS A 96 -10.31 -16.39 17.75
C LYS A 96 -11.17 -15.17 18.06
N ASN A 97 -12.35 -15.39 18.63
CA ASN A 97 -13.25 -14.28 19.01
C ASN A 97 -12.66 -13.41 20.14
N LEU A 98 -11.95 -14.03 21.11
CA LEU A 98 -11.29 -13.27 22.18
C LEU A 98 -10.18 -12.36 21.62
N VAL A 99 -9.36 -12.89 20.71
CA VAL A 99 -8.29 -12.11 20.06
C VAL A 99 -8.88 -11.00 19.18
N LEU A 100 -9.97 -11.26 18.45
CA LEU A 100 -10.68 -10.24 17.68
C LEU A 100 -11.23 -9.13 18.58
N MET A 101 -11.85 -9.49 19.72
CA MET A 101 -12.34 -8.50 20.70
C MET A 101 -11.18 -7.68 21.30
N PHE A 102 -10.06 -8.32 21.62
CA PHE A 102 -8.86 -7.62 22.12
C PHE A 102 -8.36 -6.60 21.07
N ASN A 103 -8.29 -7.01 19.81
CA ASN A 103 -7.87 -6.14 18.72
C ASN A 103 -8.79 -4.93 18.54
N ASP A 104 -10.09 -5.17 18.60
CA ASP A 104 -11.09 -4.10 18.47
C ASP A 104 -11.10 -3.18 19.70
N CYS A 105 -10.89 -3.71 20.94
CA CYS A 105 -10.70 -2.91 22.15
C CYS A 105 -9.43 -2.02 22.07
N ALA A 106 -8.30 -2.60 21.66
CA ALA A 106 -7.05 -1.86 21.51
C ALA A 106 -7.20 -0.73 20.47
N PHE A 107 -7.84 -1.02 19.34
CA PHE A 107 -8.09 -0.02 18.31
C PHE A 107 -9.08 1.06 18.77
N LEU A 108 -10.10 0.68 19.53
CA LEU A 108 -11.06 1.63 20.12
C LEU A 108 -10.39 2.60 21.10
N VAL A 109 -9.44 2.13 21.90
CA VAL A 109 -8.65 3.00 22.80
C VAL A 109 -7.91 4.06 21.99
N LEU A 110 -7.24 3.69 20.89
CA LEU A 110 -6.54 4.63 20.04
C LEU A 110 -7.49 5.62 19.37
N THR A 111 -8.56 5.13 18.73
CA THR A 111 -9.49 6.00 17.99
C THR A 111 -10.22 6.95 18.92
N GLY A 112 -10.63 6.48 20.10
CA GLY A 112 -11.23 7.30 21.13
C GLY A 112 -10.25 8.35 21.70
N LEU A 113 -8.99 7.97 21.90
CA LEU A 113 -7.94 8.90 22.36
C LEU A 113 -7.72 10.02 21.35
N ILE A 114 -7.51 9.70 20.07
CA ILE A 114 -7.29 10.73 19.03
C ILE A 114 -8.52 11.61 18.84
N ALA A 115 -9.73 11.04 18.89
CA ALA A 115 -10.96 11.83 18.86
C ALA A 115 -11.04 12.81 20.04
N PHE A 116 -10.72 12.36 21.24
CA PHE A 116 -10.70 13.21 22.44
C PHE A 116 -9.67 14.34 22.30
N LEU A 117 -8.43 14.03 21.91
CA LEU A 117 -7.36 15.02 21.73
C LEU A 117 -7.67 16.02 20.59
N SER A 118 -8.44 15.59 19.59
CA SER A 118 -8.89 16.50 18.53
C SER A 118 -9.81 17.60 19.05
N THR A 119 -10.55 17.38 20.14
CA THR A 119 -11.39 18.42 20.78
C THR A 119 -10.54 19.56 21.35
N ASP A 120 -9.38 19.25 21.94
CA ASP A 120 -8.45 20.26 22.44
C ASP A 120 -7.89 21.11 21.29
N MET A 121 -7.58 20.47 20.15
CA MET A 121 -7.14 21.18 18.94
C MET A 121 -8.23 22.10 18.38
N MET A 122 -9.49 21.65 18.39
CA MET A 122 -10.62 22.47 17.98
C MET A 122 -10.83 23.65 18.95
N GLU A 123 -10.73 23.43 20.25
CA GLU A 123 -10.83 24.50 21.25
C GLU A 123 -9.72 25.54 21.09
N ALA A 124 -8.49 25.10 20.83
CA ALA A 124 -7.37 26.00 20.53
C ALA A 124 -7.64 26.88 19.31
N GLN A 125 -8.27 26.34 18.25
CA GLN A 125 -8.65 27.09 17.06
C GLN A 125 -9.84 28.04 17.28
N ILE A 126 -10.74 27.75 18.22
CA ILE A 126 -11.80 28.67 18.62
C ILE A 126 -11.21 29.87 19.38
N ARG A 127 -10.21 29.63 20.23
CA ARG A 127 -9.54 30.69 21.01
C ARG A 127 -8.60 31.55 20.16
N LEU A 128 -7.84 30.92 19.25
CA LEU A 128 -6.87 31.55 18.35
C LEU A 128 -7.09 31.06 16.92
N PRO A 129 -8.04 31.64 16.19
CA PRO A 129 -8.38 31.20 14.84
C PRO A 129 -7.21 31.34 13.88
N GLN A 130 -6.86 30.25 13.22
CA GLN A 130 -5.90 30.21 12.11
C GLN A 130 -6.63 29.82 10.83
N VAL A 131 -6.15 30.32 9.71
CA VAL A 131 -6.71 30.02 8.39
C VAL A 131 -5.63 29.52 7.46
N THR A 132 -6.02 28.74 6.47
CA THR A 132 -5.10 28.25 5.43
C THR A 132 -4.60 29.43 4.57
N PRO A 133 -3.38 29.30 3.99
CA PRO A 133 -2.74 30.41 3.28
C PRO A 133 -3.54 30.93 2.09
N THR A 134 -4.15 30.06 1.31
CA THR A 134 -4.73 30.37 0.00
C THR A 134 -6.25 30.47 0.05
N LEU A 135 -6.94 29.42 0.49
CA LEU A 135 -8.41 29.40 0.60
C LEU A 135 -8.92 30.20 1.80
N ARG A 136 -8.04 30.58 2.74
CA ARG A 136 -8.41 31.19 4.03
C ARG A 136 -9.47 30.38 4.78
N MET A 137 -9.47 29.06 4.58
CA MET A 137 -10.37 28.15 5.30
C MET A 137 -9.90 28.02 6.74
N PRO A 138 -10.78 28.14 7.75
CA PRO A 138 -10.40 27.93 9.13
C PRO A 138 -9.86 26.50 9.38
N TYR A 139 -8.73 26.37 10.06
CA TYR A 139 -8.20 25.06 10.45
C TYR A 139 -9.16 24.28 11.37
N LEU A 140 -10.10 24.99 12.02
CA LEU A 140 -11.19 24.37 12.74
C LEU A 140 -11.96 23.34 11.90
N VAL A 141 -12.17 23.62 10.59
CA VAL A 141 -12.87 22.71 9.67
C VAL A 141 -12.05 21.42 9.49
N HIS A 142 -10.73 21.55 9.33
CA HIS A 142 -9.81 20.41 9.18
C HIS A 142 -9.80 19.51 10.43
N TYR A 143 -9.71 20.12 11.63
CA TYR A 143 -9.72 19.37 12.88
C TYR A 143 -11.10 18.77 13.20
N THR A 144 -12.18 19.39 12.70
CA THR A 144 -13.52 18.79 12.77
C THR A 144 -13.60 17.51 11.92
N VAL A 145 -12.98 17.48 10.73
CA VAL A 145 -12.90 16.28 9.90
C VAL A 145 -12.11 15.17 10.62
N LEU A 146 -10.98 15.52 11.26
CA LEU A 146 -10.20 14.58 12.08
C LEU A 146 -11.07 13.99 13.20
N PHE A 147 -11.72 14.85 13.99
CA PHE A 147 -12.60 14.45 15.09
C PHE A 147 -13.72 13.52 14.60
N VAL A 148 -14.46 13.93 13.57
CA VAL A 148 -15.59 13.15 13.03
C VAL A 148 -15.10 11.80 12.48
N GLY A 149 -13.97 11.77 11.76
CA GLY A 149 -13.40 10.55 11.23
C GLY A 149 -13.06 9.52 12.33
N PHE A 150 -12.35 9.94 13.37
CA PHE A 150 -12.00 9.05 14.49
C PHE A 150 -13.22 8.69 15.36
N LEU A 151 -14.19 9.58 15.51
CA LEU A 151 -15.46 9.28 16.17
C LEU A 151 -16.24 8.19 15.39
N LEU A 152 -16.34 8.31 14.07
CA LEU A 152 -16.97 7.30 13.22
C LEU A 152 -16.26 5.95 13.33
N MET A 153 -14.91 5.94 13.29
CA MET A 153 -14.13 4.70 13.49
C MET A 153 -14.44 4.08 14.86
N SER A 154 -14.51 4.88 15.92
CA SER A 154 -14.86 4.40 17.28
C SER A 154 -16.27 3.81 17.32
N ILE A 155 -17.25 4.44 16.69
CA ILE A 155 -18.62 3.91 16.57
C ILE A 155 -18.62 2.56 15.86
N ARG A 156 -17.88 2.41 14.75
CA ARG A 156 -17.79 1.14 14.02
C ARG A 156 -17.18 0.02 14.85
N LEU A 157 -16.13 0.32 15.63
CA LEU A 157 -15.51 -0.65 16.54
C LEU A 157 -16.46 -1.06 17.67
N VAL A 158 -17.23 -0.13 18.23
CA VAL A 158 -18.26 -0.45 19.23
C VAL A 158 -19.36 -1.34 18.63
N GLN A 159 -19.78 -1.08 17.39
CA GLN A 159 -20.74 -1.94 16.67
C GLN A 159 -20.20 -3.36 16.47
N ASP A 160 -18.93 -3.52 16.10
CA ASP A 160 -18.29 -4.82 15.92
C ASP A 160 -18.11 -5.56 17.25
N LEU A 161 -17.67 -4.86 18.32
CA LEU A 161 -17.59 -5.41 19.67
C LEU A 161 -18.96 -5.88 20.18
N TYR A 162 -20.02 -5.13 19.91
CA TYR A 162 -21.39 -5.54 20.29
C TYR A 162 -21.82 -6.83 19.58
N LYS A 163 -21.52 -6.98 18.27
CA LYS A 163 -21.79 -8.20 17.52
C LYS A 163 -21.04 -9.40 18.08
N LEU A 164 -19.70 -9.24 18.28
CA LEU A 164 -18.86 -10.30 18.84
C LEU A 164 -19.28 -10.70 20.26
N THR A 165 -19.70 -9.72 21.08
CA THR A 165 -20.19 -9.99 22.46
C THR A 165 -21.48 -10.81 22.46
N ARG A 166 -22.38 -10.57 21.50
CA ARG A 166 -23.58 -11.38 21.34
C ARG A 166 -23.30 -12.84 20.97
N GLU A 167 -22.24 -13.06 20.17
CA GLU A 167 -21.84 -14.41 19.72
C GLU A 167 -21.04 -15.16 20.79
N SER A 168 -20.20 -14.47 21.56
CA SER A 168 -19.18 -15.10 22.41
C SER A 168 -19.39 -14.91 23.92
N GLY A 169 -20.33 -14.02 24.29
CA GLY A 169 -20.67 -13.73 25.69
C GLY A 169 -19.86 -12.59 26.32
N PHE A 170 -20.44 -11.96 27.34
CA PHE A 170 -19.88 -10.80 28.02
C PHE A 170 -18.56 -11.07 28.78
N GLY A 171 -18.35 -12.32 29.21
CA GLY A 171 -17.10 -12.72 29.88
C GLY A 171 -15.87 -12.58 28.99
N GLN A 172 -15.99 -12.86 27.69
CA GLN A 172 -14.88 -12.68 26.74
C GLN A 172 -14.58 -11.20 26.49
N LEU A 173 -15.59 -10.32 26.48
CA LEU A 173 -15.38 -8.88 26.38
C LEU A 173 -14.62 -8.35 27.60
N LEU A 174 -14.97 -8.77 28.82
CA LEU A 174 -14.24 -8.38 30.02
C LEU A 174 -12.79 -8.87 29.99
N ALA A 175 -12.55 -10.10 29.53
CA ALA A 175 -11.20 -10.64 29.38
C ALA A 175 -10.39 -9.85 28.35
N ALA A 176 -10.99 -9.48 27.21
CA ALA A 176 -10.37 -8.66 26.18
C ALA A 176 -10.04 -7.25 26.67
N ALA A 177 -10.97 -6.60 27.39
CA ALA A 177 -10.75 -5.30 28.02
C ALA A 177 -9.65 -5.33 29.09
N ALA A 178 -9.62 -6.38 29.92
CA ALA A 178 -8.56 -6.57 30.91
C ALA A 178 -7.20 -6.81 30.26
N ALA A 179 -7.13 -7.58 29.16
CA ALA A 179 -5.91 -7.77 28.38
C ALA A 179 -5.41 -6.47 27.75
N THR A 180 -6.33 -5.62 27.24
CA THR A 180 -6.00 -4.30 26.70
C THR A 180 -5.49 -3.37 27.81
N ALA A 181 -6.08 -3.38 28.98
CA ALA A 181 -5.59 -2.63 30.15
C ALA A 181 -4.22 -3.12 30.61
N LEU A 182 -3.97 -4.44 30.59
CA LEU A 182 -2.68 -5.01 30.94
C LEU A 182 -1.59 -4.63 29.92
N MET A 183 -1.94 -4.50 28.64
CA MET A 183 -1.02 -4.01 27.61
C MET A 183 -0.53 -2.59 27.89
N ALA A 184 -1.33 -1.78 28.60
CA ALA A 184 -0.93 -0.44 29.03
C ALA A 184 -0.01 -0.43 30.29
N ALA A 185 0.23 -1.58 30.93
CA ALA A 185 1.06 -1.65 32.13
C ALA A 185 2.48 -1.07 31.96
N PRO A 186 3.24 -1.33 30.87
CA PRO A 186 4.53 -0.69 30.66
C PRO A 186 4.47 0.84 30.64
N ILE A 187 3.36 1.42 30.16
CA ILE A 187 3.14 2.87 30.08
C ILE A 187 2.96 3.45 31.50
N VAL A 188 2.28 2.71 32.38
CA VAL A 188 2.08 3.12 33.79
C VAL A 188 3.39 3.02 34.58
N MET A 189 4.22 2.03 34.29
CA MET A 189 5.51 1.80 34.94
C MET A 189 6.65 2.70 34.37
N ARG A 190 6.30 3.78 33.70
CA ARG A 190 7.22 4.68 32.96
C ARG A 190 8.46 5.14 33.75
N ALA A 191 8.37 5.25 35.06
CA ALA A 191 9.47 5.72 35.92
C ALA A 191 10.65 4.73 36.00
N GLU A 192 10.39 3.44 35.75
CA GLU A 192 11.38 2.37 35.83
C GLU A 192 11.86 1.89 34.46
N ILE A 193 11.12 2.24 33.39
CA ILE A 193 11.31 1.69 32.06
C ILE A 193 11.52 2.84 31.07
N GLY A 194 12.58 2.77 30.27
CA GLY A 194 12.89 3.80 29.27
C GLY A 194 11.83 3.90 28.17
N VAL A 195 11.63 5.09 27.61
CA VAL A 195 10.64 5.39 26.54
C VAL A 195 10.81 4.48 25.33
N THR A 196 12.05 4.24 24.91
CA THR A 196 12.38 3.32 23.80
C THR A 196 11.87 1.91 24.04
N PHE A 197 12.03 1.39 25.27
CA PHE A 197 11.55 0.06 25.62
C PHE A 197 10.02 -0.02 25.59
N ILE A 198 9.33 1.01 26.06
CA ILE A 198 7.86 1.10 26.00
C ILE A 198 7.39 1.11 24.56
N LEU A 199 8.02 1.95 23.71
CA LEU A 199 7.71 2.05 22.29
C LEU A 199 7.80 0.69 21.58
N VAL A 200 8.91 -0.02 21.78
CA VAL A 200 9.16 -1.31 21.14
C VAL A 200 8.28 -2.42 21.73
N THR A 201 8.11 -2.45 23.05
CA THR A 201 7.33 -3.51 23.73
C THR A 201 5.85 -3.42 23.37
N VAL A 202 5.26 -2.22 23.41
CA VAL A 202 3.83 -2.03 23.05
C VAL A 202 3.62 -2.42 21.58
N LEU A 203 4.50 -1.99 20.68
CA LEU A 203 4.44 -2.39 19.27
C LEU A 203 4.52 -3.90 19.12
N ALA A 204 5.53 -4.54 19.75
CA ALA A 204 5.75 -5.99 19.64
C ALA A 204 4.55 -6.79 20.18
N VAL A 205 4.01 -6.40 21.34
CA VAL A 205 2.83 -7.03 21.93
C VAL A 205 1.63 -6.90 21.00
N CYS A 206 1.34 -5.71 20.49
CA CYS A 206 0.26 -5.49 19.54
C CYS A 206 0.41 -6.35 18.28
N MET A 207 1.63 -6.43 17.74
CA MET A 207 1.92 -7.22 16.54
C MET A 207 1.74 -8.73 16.80
N ILE A 208 2.23 -9.25 17.94
CA ILE A 208 2.08 -10.68 18.32
C ILE A 208 0.61 -11.07 18.49
N PHE A 209 -0.23 -10.18 18.98
CA PHE A 209 -1.67 -10.46 19.13
C PHE A 209 -2.51 -10.11 17.89
N GLY A 210 -1.87 -9.69 16.77
CA GLY A 210 -2.55 -9.41 15.50
C GLY A 210 -3.41 -8.15 15.50
N VAL A 211 -3.10 -7.17 16.38
CA VAL A 211 -3.73 -5.84 16.37
C VAL A 211 -3.50 -5.19 15.01
N PRO A 212 -4.49 -4.47 14.44
CA PRO A 212 -4.28 -3.72 13.19
C PRO A 212 -3.05 -2.82 13.30
N ILE A 213 -2.20 -2.82 12.26
CA ILE A 213 -0.90 -2.17 12.29
C ILE A 213 -1.00 -0.68 12.62
N ALA A 214 -2.02 -0.01 12.08
CA ALA A 214 -2.30 1.39 12.43
C ALA A 214 -2.53 1.56 13.94
N ALA A 215 -3.32 0.67 14.55
CA ALA A 215 -3.57 0.72 16.00
C ALA A 215 -2.29 0.41 16.80
N ALA A 216 -1.50 -0.56 16.36
CA ALA A 216 -0.25 -0.92 17.03
C ALA A 216 0.76 0.23 17.05
N LEU A 217 0.98 0.90 15.91
CA LEU A 217 1.88 2.05 15.78
C LEU A 217 1.37 3.26 16.56
N GLY A 218 0.06 3.56 16.45
CA GLY A 218 -0.55 4.69 17.15
C GLY A 218 -0.52 4.54 18.67
N LEU A 219 -0.84 3.34 19.18
CA LEU A 219 -0.79 3.05 20.63
C LEU A 219 0.64 3.07 21.18
N ALA A 220 1.59 2.48 20.44
CA ALA A 220 3.00 2.50 20.83
C ALA A 220 3.53 3.94 20.87
N GLY A 221 3.25 4.75 19.83
CA GLY A 221 3.66 6.15 19.77
C GLY A 221 2.98 7.02 20.82
N ALA A 222 1.66 6.94 20.98
CA ALA A 222 0.94 7.71 21.98
C ALA A 222 1.34 7.31 23.41
N GLY A 223 1.51 6.00 23.68
CA GLY A 223 1.99 5.51 24.97
C GLY A 223 3.41 5.99 25.28
N ALA A 224 4.28 6.01 24.29
CA ALA A 224 5.63 6.53 24.43
C ALA A 224 5.64 8.05 24.68
N ILE A 225 4.83 8.85 23.94
CA ILE A 225 4.64 10.30 24.19
C ILE A 225 4.21 10.54 25.63
N TYR A 226 3.20 9.81 26.09
CA TYR A 226 2.74 9.92 27.49
C TYR A 226 3.85 9.61 28.50
N SER A 227 4.70 8.63 28.17
CA SER A 227 5.78 8.17 29.05
C SER A 227 6.95 9.15 29.15
N THR A 228 7.15 10.03 28.17
CA THR A 228 8.20 11.07 28.23
C THR A 228 7.98 12.04 29.40
N GLY A 229 6.74 12.32 29.74
CA GLY A 229 6.37 13.25 30.83
C GLY A 229 6.55 14.73 30.50
N TYR A 230 7.26 15.08 29.43
CA TYR A 230 7.50 16.47 29.00
C TYR A 230 6.79 16.82 27.68
N LEU A 231 6.32 15.84 26.92
CA LEU A 231 5.55 16.06 25.71
C LEU A 231 4.04 16.06 26.00
N SER A 232 3.34 16.99 25.36
CA SER A 232 1.87 16.97 25.39
C SER A 232 1.33 15.83 24.54
N LEU A 233 0.34 15.12 25.05
CA LEU A 233 -0.33 14.04 24.31
C LEU A 233 -1.04 14.55 23.03
N ASN A 234 -1.39 15.84 22.98
CA ASN A 234 -1.97 16.49 21.80
C ASN A 234 -1.07 16.38 20.55
N VAL A 235 0.23 16.18 20.73
CA VAL A 235 1.16 15.89 19.65
C VAL A 235 0.73 14.65 18.85
N ALA A 236 0.13 13.64 19.49
CA ALA A 236 -0.33 12.45 18.78
C ALA A 236 -1.45 12.79 17.77
N ALA A 237 -2.44 13.60 18.17
CA ALA A 237 -3.50 14.04 17.25
C ALA A 237 -2.93 14.97 16.16
N GLN A 238 -2.02 15.87 16.52
CA GLN A 238 -1.36 16.77 15.58
C GLN A 238 -0.55 15.99 14.53
N GLN A 239 0.27 15.03 14.93
CA GLN A 239 1.07 14.22 14.01
C GLN A 239 0.21 13.35 13.08
N SER A 240 -0.91 12.81 13.60
CA SER A 240 -1.84 12.04 12.77
C SER A 240 -2.47 12.87 11.65
N PHE A 241 -2.69 14.16 11.88
CA PHE A 241 -3.20 15.09 10.88
C PHE A 241 -2.09 15.55 9.92
N THR A 242 -1.00 16.09 10.45
CA THR A 242 0.09 16.71 9.68
C THR A 242 0.73 15.73 8.70
N SER A 243 0.77 14.44 9.03
CA SER A 243 1.29 13.40 8.15
C SER A 243 0.54 13.26 6.83
N LEU A 244 -0.77 13.50 6.84
CA LEU A 244 -1.62 13.43 5.65
C LEU A 244 -1.73 14.78 4.94
N ASP A 245 -1.46 15.89 5.64
CA ASP A 245 -1.48 17.25 5.10
C ASP A 245 -0.20 17.55 4.30
N SER A 246 0.03 16.73 3.28
CA SER A 246 1.20 16.82 2.40
C SER A 246 0.82 16.45 0.98
N PHE A 247 1.05 17.36 0.03
CA PHE A 247 0.70 17.19 -1.38
C PHE A 247 1.28 15.91 -2.02
N PRO A 248 2.53 15.48 -1.74
CA PRO A 248 3.05 14.21 -2.23
C PRO A 248 2.26 12.98 -1.79
N MET A 249 1.54 13.01 -0.66
CA MET A 249 0.72 11.87 -0.20
C MET A 249 -0.44 11.55 -1.15
N LEU A 250 -0.95 12.56 -1.88
CA LEU A 250 -1.99 12.34 -2.90
C LEU A 250 -1.49 11.43 -4.02
N ALA A 251 -0.18 11.35 -4.27
CA ALA A 251 0.36 10.47 -5.30
C ALA A 251 -0.03 9.01 -5.06
N ILE A 252 0.09 8.52 -3.81
CA ILE A 252 -0.29 7.15 -3.45
C ILE A 252 -1.78 6.92 -3.68
N PHE A 253 -2.60 7.89 -3.27
CA PHE A 253 -4.04 7.86 -3.44
C PHE A 253 -4.44 7.71 -4.91
N PHE A 254 -3.87 8.53 -5.79
CA PHE A 254 -4.20 8.49 -7.20
C PHE A 254 -3.55 7.31 -7.95
N PHE A 255 -2.37 6.83 -7.55
CA PHE A 255 -1.83 5.59 -8.14
C PHE A 255 -2.68 4.37 -7.78
N ILE A 256 -3.18 4.28 -6.55
CA ILE A 256 -4.14 3.22 -6.18
C ILE A 256 -5.43 3.37 -7.00
N ALA A 257 -5.95 4.60 -7.13
CA ALA A 257 -7.14 4.88 -7.94
C ALA A 257 -6.94 4.49 -9.42
N ALA A 258 -5.82 4.88 -10.01
CA ALA A 258 -5.48 4.52 -11.38
C ALA A 258 -5.46 2.98 -11.56
N GLY A 259 -4.79 2.26 -10.65
CA GLY A 259 -4.74 0.80 -10.69
C GLY A 259 -6.11 0.13 -10.60
N VAL A 260 -6.98 0.62 -9.70
CA VAL A 260 -8.34 0.09 -9.53
C VAL A 260 -9.21 0.41 -10.75
N PHE A 261 -9.21 1.66 -11.24
CA PHE A 261 -10.00 2.04 -12.40
C PHE A 261 -9.60 1.27 -13.67
N MET A 262 -8.31 1.01 -13.85
CA MET A 262 -7.82 0.24 -14.99
C MET A 262 -8.11 -1.25 -14.86
N GLY A 263 -7.95 -1.82 -13.68
CA GLY A 263 -8.27 -3.21 -13.41
C GLY A 263 -9.75 -3.50 -13.64
N ARG A 264 -10.62 -2.69 -13.01
CA ARG A 264 -12.08 -2.81 -13.14
C ARG A 264 -12.61 -2.35 -14.50
N GLY A 265 -11.89 -1.43 -15.16
CA GLY A 265 -12.22 -0.95 -16.51
C GLY A 265 -11.99 -1.96 -17.62
N GLY A 266 -11.32 -3.11 -17.37
CA GLY A 266 -11.11 -4.19 -18.33
C GLY A 266 -9.78 -4.14 -19.10
N LEU A 267 -8.86 -3.22 -18.74
CA LEU A 267 -7.57 -3.09 -19.42
C LEU A 267 -6.63 -4.30 -19.23
N SER A 268 -6.81 -5.06 -18.13
CA SER A 268 -5.99 -6.26 -17.85
C SER A 268 -6.11 -7.35 -18.90
N ALA A 269 -7.31 -7.54 -19.48
CA ALA A 269 -7.55 -8.53 -20.52
C ALA A 269 -6.79 -8.20 -21.82
N ASP A 270 -6.76 -6.92 -22.23
CA ASP A 270 -6.04 -6.49 -23.42
C ASP A 270 -4.52 -6.67 -23.27
N LEU A 271 -3.98 -6.39 -22.08
CA LEU A 271 -2.56 -6.61 -21.77
C LEU A 271 -2.21 -8.09 -21.76
N PHE A 272 -3.09 -8.94 -21.22
CA PHE A 272 -2.90 -10.39 -21.27
C PHE A 272 -2.90 -10.90 -22.71
N ASN A 273 -3.85 -10.47 -23.53
CA ASN A 273 -3.92 -10.86 -24.94
C ASN A 273 -2.67 -10.41 -25.73
N LEU A 274 -2.14 -9.22 -25.45
CA LEU A 274 -0.90 -8.75 -26.03
C LEU A 274 0.28 -9.64 -25.62
N ALA A 275 0.40 -9.95 -24.32
CA ALA A 275 1.45 -10.82 -23.82
C ALA A 275 1.37 -12.24 -24.40
N ASP A 276 0.16 -12.78 -24.59
CA ASP A 276 -0.05 -14.11 -25.21
C ASP A 276 0.38 -14.13 -26.67
N LYS A 277 0.08 -13.08 -27.44
CA LYS A 277 0.55 -12.96 -28.82
C LYS A 277 2.08 -12.81 -28.92
N LEU A 278 2.73 -12.22 -27.93
CA LEU A 278 4.19 -12.09 -27.90
C LEU A 278 4.90 -13.39 -27.51
N MET A 279 4.36 -14.17 -26.59
CA MET A 279 5.04 -15.30 -25.95
C MET A 279 4.35 -16.66 -26.15
N GLY A 280 3.04 -16.69 -26.40
CA GLY A 280 2.19 -17.89 -26.32
C GLY A 280 2.56 -19.07 -27.22
N GLY A 281 3.16 -18.83 -28.37
CA GLY A 281 3.55 -19.85 -29.34
C GLY A 281 4.81 -20.68 -29.00
N ARG A 282 5.37 -20.54 -27.80
CA ARG A 282 6.64 -21.18 -27.39
C ARG A 282 6.43 -22.27 -26.35
N THR A 283 7.44 -23.13 -26.15
CA THR A 283 7.45 -24.07 -25.00
C THR A 283 7.34 -23.27 -23.71
N GLY A 284 6.37 -23.63 -22.87
CA GLY A 284 6.06 -22.83 -21.68
C GLY A 284 5.41 -21.49 -22.00
N GLY A 285 4.88 -21.30 -23.21
CA GLY A 285 4.39 -20.02 -23.71
C GLY A 285 3.44 -19.31 -22.74
N LEU A 286 2.46 -20.02 -22.17
CA LEU A 286 1.51 -19.43 -21.24
C LEU A 286 2.17 -19.01 -19.91
N ALA A 287 3.20 -19.73 -19.45
CA ALA A 287 3.96 -19.31 -18.27
C ALA A 287 4.78 -18.04 -18.55
N LEU A 288 5.38 -17.93 -19.74
CA LEU A 288 6.07 -16.72 -20.18
C LEU A 288 5.09 -15.55 -20.37
N THR A 289 3.93 -15.80 -20.97
CA THR A 289 2.82 -14.84 -21.11
C THR A 289 2.42 -14.28 -19.75
N THR A 290 2.33 -15.12 -18.72
CA THR A 290 1.99 -14.70 -17.35
C THR A 290 2.97 -13.65 -16.83
N ILE A 291 4.28 -13.90 -16.97
CA ILE A 291 5.31 -12.98 -16.47
C ILE A 291 5.28 -11.65 -17.24
N VAL A 292 5.15 -11.71 -18.57
CA VAL A 292 5.05 -10.49 -19.39
C VAL A 292 3.78 -9.72 -19.07
N ALA A 293 2.63 -10.39 -18.90
CA ALA A 293 1.38 -9.76 -18.52
C ALA A 293 1.47 -9.10 -17.14
N CYS A 294 2.09 -9.77 -16.15
CA CYS A 294 2.34 -9.18 -14.83
C CYS A 294 3.27 -7.96 -14.90
N THR A 295 4.28 -8.01 -15.77
CA THR A 295 5.21 -6.89 -16.01
C THR A 295 4.48 -5.68 -16.60
N LEU A 296 3.67 -5.89 -17.65
CA LEU A 296 2.90 -4.83 -18.28
C LEU A 296 1.81 -4.26 -17.35
N PHE A 297 1.07 -5.12 -16.65
CA PHE A 297 0.05 -4.69 -15.72
C PHE A 297 0.66 -4.02 -14.48
N GLY A 298 1.82 -4.51 -14.03
CA GLY A 298 2.59 -3.92 -12.94
C GLY A 298 2.97 -2.47 -13.21
N ALA A 299 3.39 -2.16 -14.43
CA ALA A 299 3.68 -0.80 -14.88
C ALA A 299 2.45 0.15 -14.90
N ILE A 300 1.29 -0.35 -14.49
CA ILE A 300 0.04 0.40 -14.37
C ILE A 300 -0.45 0.43 -12.92
N SER A 301 -0.47 -0.74 -12.27
CA SER A 301 -1.10 -0.93 -10.96
C SER A 301 -0.23 -0.50 -9.77
N GLY A 302 1.08 -0.61 -9.90
CA GLY A 302 2.04 -0.31 -8.83
C GLY A 302 1.92 -1.18 -7.58
N SER A 303 1.17 -2.30 -7.66
CA SER A 303 0.84 -3.15 -6.51
C SER A 303 0.98 -4.63 -6.85
N ALA A 304 1.71 -5.37 -6.00
CA ALA A 304 1.89 -6.81 -6.16
C ALA A 304 0.57 -7.57 -6.04
N LEU A 305 -0.21 -7.31 -4.98
CA LEU A 305 -1.50 -8.01 -4.76
C LEU A 305 -2.53 -7.71 -5.86
N ALA A 306 -2.60 -6.47 -6.33
CA ALA A 306 -3.48 -6.11 -7.44
C ALA A 306 -3.08 -6.85 -8.73
N THR A 307 -1.78 -7.01 -8.97
CA THR A 307 -1.25 -7.75 -10.14
C THR A 307 -1.56 -9.25 -10.03
N VAL A 308 -1.33 -9.87 -8.86
CA VAL A 308 -1.71 -11.27 -8.61
C VAL A 308 -3.19 -11.50 -8.84
N ALA A 309 -4.04 -10.63 -8.30
CA ALA A 309 -5.49 -10.77 -8.44
C ALA A 309 -5.95 -10.58 -9.89
N ALA A 310 -5.56 -9.49 -10.56
CA ALA A 310 -6.06 -9.13 -11.88
C ALA A 310 -5.60 -10.12 -12.97
N ILE A 311 -4.32 -10.48 -12.97
CA ILE A 311 -3.76 -11.39 -13.97
C ILE A 311 -4.02 -12.85 -13.58
N GLY A 312 -3.95 -13.16 -12.27
CA GLY A 312 -4.15 -14.52 -11.77
C GLY A 312 -5.53 -15.09 -12.09
N MET A 313 -6.59 -14.30 -11.93
CA MET A 313 -7.95 -14.73 -12.27
C MET A 313 -8.14 -15.10 -13.74
N ILE A 314 -7.35 -14.52 -14.65
CA ILE A 314 -7.39 -14.82 -16.09
C ILE A 314 -6.49 -16.02 -16.40
N VAL A 315 -5.28 -16.02 -15.85
CA VAL A 315 -4.20 -16.92 -16.26
C VAL A 315 -4.30 -18.29 -15.62
N VAL A 316 -4.59 -18.36 -14.32
CA VAL A 316 -4.53 -19.62 -13.57
C VAL A 316 -5.52 -20.66 -14.12
N PRO A 317 -6.81 -20.34 -14.38
CA PRO A 317 -7.72 -21.27 -15.03
C PRO A 317 -7.22 -21.75 -16.39
N SER A 318 -6.74 -20.81 -17.24
CA SER A 318 -6.21 -21.11 -18.57
C SER A 318 -4.96 -22.01 -18.52
N MET A 319 -4.11 -21.86 -17.50
CA MET A 319 -2.95 -22.74 -17.30
C MET A 319 -3.38 -24.15 -16.93
N VAL A 320 -4.33 -24.28 -16.01
CA VAL A 320 -4.84 -25.58 -15.57
C VAL A 320 -5.53 -26.32 -16.71
N GLU A 321 -6.33 -25.65 -17.52
CA GLU A 321 -6.96 -26.21 -18.74
C GLU A 321 -5.93 -26.72 -19.75
N ARG A 322 -4.76 -26.06 -19.85
CA ARG A 322 -3.65 -26.48 -20.72
C ARG A 322 -2.69 -27.48 -20.08
N GLY A 323 -3.05 -28.07 -18.93
CA GLY A 323 -2.34 -29.18 -18.27
C GLY A 323 -1.19 -28.75 -17.34
N TYR A 324 -1.06 -27.48 -17.00
CA TYR A 324 -0.13 -27.04 -15.94
C TYR A 324 -0.69 -27.44 -14.57
N SER A 325 0.20 -27.80 -13.65
CA SER A 325 -0.23 -28.11 -12.28
C SER A 325 -0.70 -26.85 -11.54
N ARG A 326 -1.76 -26.95 -10.74
CA ARG A 326 -2.29 -25.85 -9.93
C ARG A 326 -1.22 -25.22 -9.02
N PRO A 327 -0.37 -26.01 -8.29
CA PRO A 327 0.70 -25.43 -7.47
C PRO A 327 1.70 -24.60 -8.29
N PHE A 328 2.05 -25.04 -9.50
CA PHE A 328 2.96 -24.29 -10.37
C PHE A 328 2.32 -22.98 -10.86
N ALA A 329 1.08 -23.02 -11.30
CA ALA A 329 0.35 -21.83 -11.76
C ALA A 329 0.20 -20.82 -10.62
N GLY A 330 -0.14 -21.28 -9.40
CA GLY A 330 -0.20 -20.45 -8.21
C GLY A 330 1.16 -19.86 -7.81
N ALA A 331 2.23 -20.65 -7.86
CA ALA A 331 3.59 -20.19 -7.57
C ALA A 331 4.07 -19.15 -8.57
N LEU A 332 3.83 -19.39 -9.85
CA LEU A 332 4.22 -18.48 -10.92
C LEU A 332 3.53 -17.13 -10.78
N ILE A 333 2.21 -17.11 -10.58
CA ILE A 333 1.47 -15.85 -10.46
C ILE A 333 1.82 -15.11 -9.16
N ALA A 334 2.09 -15.82 -8.05
CA ALA A 334 2.54 -15.19 -6.81
C ALA A 334 3.87 -14.46 -7.00
N CYS A 335 4.87 -15.14 -7.61
CA CYS A 335 6.20 -14.57 -7.84
C CYS A 335 6.16 -13.49 -8.95
N ALA A 336 5.50 -13.72 -10.07
CA ALA A 336 5.40 -12.75 -11.16
C ALA A 336 4.62 -11.50 -10.74
N GLY A 337 3.64 -11.63 -9.87
CA GLY A 337 2.85 -10.50 -9.37
C GLY A 337 3.67 -9.49 -8.58
N THR A 338 4.75 -9.92 -7.90
CA THR A 338 5.63 -8.98 -7.17
C THR A 338 6.34 -7.97 -8.07
N ILE A 339 6.53 -8.29 -9.36
CA ILE A 339 7.07 -7.36 -10.36
C ILE A 339 6.23 -6.08 -10.39
N GLY A 340 4.91 -6.18 -10.15
CA GLY A 340 4.01 -5.06 -10.11
C GLY A 340 4.29 -4.01 -9.02
N ALA A 341 5.03 -4.37 -7.98
CA ALA A 341 5.50 -3.41 -6.98
C ALA A 341 6.96 -2.96 -7.20
N MET A 342 7.70 -3.59 -8.13
CA MET A 342 9.09 -3.25 -8.46
C MET A 342 9.16 -2.33 -9.68
N ILE A 343 8.31 -2.55 -10.70
CA ILE A 343 8.27 -1.73 -11.91
C ILE A 343 7.46 -0.46 -11.67
N PRO A 344 7.95 0.72 -12.09
CA PRO A 344 7.22 1.98 -11.96
C PRO A 344 5.94 2.04 -12.84
N PRO A 345 4.91 2.76 -12.33
CA PRO A 345 4.83 3.39 -11.01
C PRO A 345 4.66 2.38 -9.88
N SER A 346 5.31 2.60 -8.73
CA SER A 346 5.32 1.66 -7.61
C SER A 346 4.93 2.38 -6.32
N ASN A 347 3.88 1.90 -5.64
CA ASN A 347 3.41 2.48 -4.38
C ASN A 347 4.48 2.44 -3.26
N PRO A 348 5.24 1.33 -3.06
CA PRO A 348 6.34 1.31 -2.10
C PRO A 348 7.44 2.34 -2.39
N PHE A 349 7.80 2.57 -3.66
CA PHE A 349 8.78 3.61 -4.01
C PHE A 349 8.28 5.01 -3.73
N VAL A 350 7.01 5.29 -4.04
CA VAL A 350 6.40 6.59 -3.71
C VAL A 350 6.47 6.84 -2.21
N LEU A 351 6.06 5.87 -1.42
CA LEU A 351 6.04 5.96 0.03
C LEU A 351 7.46 6.12 0.61
N TYR A 352 8.41 5.31 0.15
CA TYR A 352 9.81 5.44 0.54
C TYR A 352 10.35 6.84 0.21
N GLY A 353 10.09 7.34 -1.00
CA GLY A 353 10.52 8.67 -1.42
C GLY A 353 9.98 9.79 -0.54
N ILE A 354 8.72 9.70 -0.13
CA ILE A 354 8.08 10.68 0.75
C ILE A 354 8.70 10.64 2.16
N ILE A 355 8.84 9.44 2.73
CA ILE A 355 9.35 9.26 4.11
C ILE A 355 10.83 9.68 4.22
N THR A 356 11.63 9.40 3.20
CA THR A 356 13.08 9.61 3.22
C THR A 356 13.54 10.88 2.49
N ASN A 357 12.60 11.66 1.93
CA ASN A 357 12.86 12.82 1.08
C ASN A 357 13.74 12.51 -0.14
N VAL A 358 13.65 11.28 -0.69
CA VAL A 358 14.34 10.87 -1.91
C VAL A 358 13.41 11.09 -3.11
N SER A 359 13.97 11.58 -4.23
CA SER A 359 13.20 11.83 -5.46
C SER A 359 12.48 10.58 -5.94
N ILE A 360 11.14 10.67 -6.02
CA ILE A 360 10.27 9.59 -6.50
C ILE A 360 10.60 9.25 -7.96
N GLY A 361 10.87 10.25 -8.80
CA GLY A 361 11.27 10.03 -10.20
C GLY A 361 12.57 9.21 -10.30
N LYS A 362 13.58 9.51 -9.47
CA LYS A 362 14.82 8.72 -9.42
C LYS A 362 14.60 7.30 -8.91
N LEU A 363 13.73 7.10 -7.92
CA LEU A 363 13.35 5.76 -7.45
C LEU A 363 12.64 4.96 -8.56
N PHE A 364 11.77 5.59 -9.31
CA PHE A 364 11.11 4.96 -10.45
C PHE A 364 12.11 4.52 -11.52
N MET A 365 13.05 5.39 -11.90
CA MET A 365 14.11 4.99 -12.84
C MET A 365 14.95 3.84 -12.33
N GLY A 366 15.32 3.89 -11.06
CA GLY A 366 16.13 2.84 -10.43
C GLY A 366 15.40 1.49 -10.31
N GLY A 367 14.06 1.49 -10.25
CA GLY A 367 13.23 0.28 -10.17
C GLY A 367 13.05 -0.47 -11.50
N ILE A 368 13.25 0.20 -12.65
CA ILE A 368 13.05 -0.43 -13.96
C ILE A 368 13.95 -1.65 -14.15
N VAL A 369 15.24 -1.48 -13.90
CA VAL A 369 16.23 -2.56 -14.12
C VAL A 369 15.99 -3.76 -13.19
N PRO A 370 15.82 -3.59 -11.88
CA PRO A 370 15.46 -4.70 -11.00
C PRO A 370 14.18 -5.43 -11.41
N GLY A 371 13.13 -4.69 -11.78
CA GLY A 371 11.87 -5.27 -12.22
C GLY A 371 12.02 -6.11 -13.50
N LEU A 372 12.72 -5.59 -14.52
CA LEU A 372 12.98 -6.32 -15.76
C LEU A 372 13.93 -7.51 -15.55
N LEU A 373 14.93 -7.37 -14.68
CA LEU A 373 15.83 -8.48 -14.32
C LEU A 373 15.07 -9.59 -13.60
N THR A 374 14.16 -9.24 -12.69
CA THR A 374 13.25 -10.20 -12.05
C THR A 374 12.42 -10.94 -13.10
N ALA A 375 11.77 -10.22 -14.01
CA ALA A 375 10.97 -10.81 -15.06
C ALA A 375 11.81 -11.79 -15.92
N LEU A 376 13.01 -11.40 -16.32
CA LEU A 376 13.91 -12.24 -17.11
C LEU A 376 14.30 -13.53 -16.36
N LEU A 377 14.72 -13.43 -15.12
CA LEU A 377 15.11 -14.59 -14.31
C LEU A 377 13.92 -15.53 -14.06
N LEU A 378 12.75 -14.99 -13.76
CA LEU A 378 11.53 -15.79 -13.62
C LEU A 378 11.15 -16.47 -14.96
N MET A 379 11.30 -15.80 -16.11
CA MET A 379 11.07 -16.40 -17.42
C MET A 379 12.01 -17.58 -17.69
N ILE A 380 13.29 -17.46 -17.32
CA ILE A 380 14.27 -18.55 -17.49
C ILE A 380 13.84 -19.77 -16.66
N VAL A 381 13.46 -19.57 -15.39
CA VAL A 381 13.00 -20.66 -14.51
C VAL A 381 11.69 -21.26 -15.02
N ALA A 382 10.72 -20.43 -15.39
CA ALA A 382 9.43 -20.89 -15.91
C ALA A 382 9.59 -21.70 -17.20
N TRP A 383 10.43 -21.25 -18.12
CA TRP A 383 10.76 -21.97 -19.35
C TRP A 383 11.41 -23.32 -19.06
N TRP A 384 12.41 -23.34 -18.16
CA TRP A 384 13.13 -24.56 -17.81
C TRP A 384 12.20 -25.63 -17.17
N ILE A 385 11.35 -25.22 -16.23
CA ILE A 385 10.38 -26.12 -15.57
C ILE A 385 9.33 -26.60 -16.59
N SER A 386 8.81 -25.70 -17.43
CA SER A 386 7.83 -26.07 -18.46
C SER A 386 8.38 -27.06 -19.47
N ARG A 387 9.64 -26.87 -19.88
CA ARG A 387 10.32 -27.80 -20.78
C ARG A 387 10.51 -29.17 -20.15
N LYS A 388 10.88 -29.23 -18.88
CA LYS A 388 11.08 -30.48 -18.14
C LYS A 388 9.79 -31.29 -18.00
N ASN A 389 8.67 -30.61 -17.81
CA ASN A 389 7.36 -31.24 -17.62
C ASN A 389 6.58 -31.43 -18.93
N GLY A 390 7.14 -31.04 -20.06
CA GLY A 390 6.46 -31.14 -21.35
C GLY A 390 5.26 -30.20 -21.51
N TRP A 391 5.20 -29.15 -20.70
CA TRP A 391 4.14 -28.14 -20.80
C TRP A 391 4.44 -27.18 -21.93
N GLY A 392 3.67 -27.27 -22.99
CA GLY A 392 3.82 -26.39 -24.15
C GLY A 392 2.94 -26.88 -25.28
N GLY A 393 2.05 -26.03 -25.72
CA GLY A 393 1.14 -26.32 -26.81
C GLY A 393 1.84 -26.43 -28.13
N LYS A 394 1.12 -26.93 -29.13
CA LYS A 394 1.51 -26.80 -30.54
C LYS A 394 1.73 -25.31 -30.82
N ALA A 395 2.94 -24.96 -31.24
CA ALA A 395 3.34 -23.59 -31.49
C ALA A 395 2.46 -23.00 -32.62
N GLU A 396 1.40 -22.32 -32.26
CA GLU A 396 0.72 -21.42 -33.19
C GLU A 396 1.64 -20.22 -33.37
N ARG A 397 2.30 -20.17 -34.50
CA ARG A 397 3.13 -19.01 -34.89
C ARG A 397 2.20 -17.85 -35.20
N HIS A 398 2.17 -16.86 -34.30
CA HIS A 398 1.43 -15.63 -34.53
C HIS A 398 2.14 -14.76 -35.59
N THR A 399 1.34 -14.17 -36.46
CA THR A 399 1.82 -13.26 -37.47
C THR A 399 2.11 -11.89 -36.88
N TRP A 400 3.12 -11.18 -37.34
CA TRP A 400 3.41 -9.80 -36.91
C TRP A 400 2.20 -8.86 -37.01
N SER A 401 1.33 -9.09 -38.01
CA SER A 401 0.08 -8.36 -38.17
C SER A 401 -0.87 -8.54 -36.97
N GLU A 402 -0.95 -9.76 -36.43
CA GLU A 402 -1.79 -10.03 -35.24
C GLU A 402 -1.22 -9.37 -33.98
N VAL A 403 0.12 -9.39 -33.85
CA VAL A 403 0.79 -8.70 -32.74
C VAL A 403 0.51 -7.19 -32.79
N PHE A 404 0.62 -6.59 -34.00
CA PHE A 404 0.35 -5.18 -34.19
C PHE A 404 -1.13 -4.82 -33.90
N ALA A 405 -2.05 -5.68 -34.32
CA ALA A 405 -3.48 -5.51 -33.99
C ALA A 405 -3.73 -5.58 -32.46
N CYS A 406 -3.02 -6.44 -31.73
CA CYS A 406 -3.12 -6.49 -30.28
C CYS A 406 -2.49 -5.26 -29.60
N ILE A 407 -1.34 -4.76 -30.09
CA ILE A 407 -0.76 -3.49 -29.63
C ILE A 407 -1.77 -2.36 -29.82
N TRP A 408 -2.44 -2.31 -30.99
CA TRP A 408 -3.44 -1.28 -31.26
C TRP A 408 -4.66 -1.36 -30.33
N ARG A 409 -5.09 -2.57 -29.94
CA ARG A 409 -6.14 -2.75 -28.93
C ARG A 409 -5.67 -2.35 -27.54
N ALA A 410 -4.46 -2.78 -27.15
CA ALA A 410 -3.87 -2.48 -25.84
C ALA A 410 -3.33 -1.04 -25.72
N LYS A 411 -3.41 -0.22 -26.77
CA LYS A 411 -2.86 1.16 -26.77
C LYS A 411 -3.34 2.00 -25.59
N TRP A 412 -4.60 1.83 -25.19
CA TRP A 412 -5.18 2.57 -24.08
C TRP A 412 -4.52 2.19 -22.75
N ALA A 413 -4.20 0.92 -22.54
CA ALA A 413 -3.46 0.46 -21.39
C ALA A 413 -2.00 0.91 -21.42
N LEU A 414 -1.34 0.80 -22.58
CA LEU A 414 0.06 1.18 -22.77
C LEU A 414 0.30 2.69 -22.67
N MET A 415 -0.73 3.52 -22.90
CA MET A 415 -0.62 4.98 -22.73
C MET A 415 -0.42 5.38 -21.28
N VAL A 416 -0.80 4.58 -20.31
CA VAL A 416 -0.70 4.93 -18.89
C VAL A 416 0.74 5.08 -18.41
N PRO A 417 1.62 4.07 -18.58
CA PRO A 417 3.04 4.26 -18.28
C PRO A 417 3.65 5.44 -19.06
N VAL A 418 3.21 5.67 -20.31
CA VAL A 418 3.68 6.81 -21.11
C VAL A 418 3.26 8.13 -20.50
N ILE A 419 2.02 8.27 -20.04
CA ILE A 419 1.53 9.48 -19.36
C ILE A 419 2.33 9.72 -18.08
N ILE A 420 2.51 8.68 -17.24
CA ILE A 420 3.17 8.81 -15.94
C ILE A 420 4.66 9.08 -16.12
N LEU A 421 5.36 8.17 -16.78
CA LEU A 421 6.82 8.26 -16.90
C LEU A 421 7.23 9.39 -17.85
N GLY A 422 6.51 9.54 -18.98
CA GLY A 422 6.74 10.63 -19.91
C GLY A 422 6.48 12.00 -19.29
N GLY A 423 5.41 12.14 -18.49
CA GLY A 423 5.10 13.37 -17.77
C GLY A 423 6.15 13.73 -16.72
N ILE A 424 6.60 12.75 -15.93
CA ILE A 424 7.61 12.96 -14.87
C ILE A 424 8.98 13.24 -15.48
N TYR A 425 9.44 12.42 -16.43
CA TYR A 425 10.79 12.56 -17.01
C TYR A 425 10.89 13.66 -18.05
N GLY A 426 9.77 14.02 -18.68
CA GLY A 426 9.69 15.22 -19.50
C GLY A 426 9.71 16.54 -18.71
N GLY A 427 9.73 16.47 -17.36
CA GLY A 427 9.67 17.66 -16.49
C GLY A 427 8.34 18.41 -16.57
N ILE A 428 7.31 17.77 -17.14
CA ILE A 428 5.99 18.37 -17.34
C ILE A 428 5.14 18.23 -16.07
N MET A 429 5.27 17.12 -15.34
CA MET A 429 4.41 16.79 -14.20
C MET A 429 5.22 16.27 -13.02
N THR A 430 4.81 16.59 -11.81
CA THR A 430 5.24 15.90 -10.60
C THR A 430 4.64 14.50 -10.52
N ALA A 431 5.15 13.65 -9.62
CA ALA A 431 4.59 12.31 -9.43
C ALA A 431 3.11 12.35 -9.01
N THR A 432 2.72 13.33 -8.18
CA THR A 432 1.33 13.54 -7.75
C THR A 432 0.43 13.92 -8.93
N GLU A 433 0.86 14.89 -9.74
CA GLU A 433 0.12 15.34 -10.91
C GLU A 433 -0.03 14.23 -11.95
N ALA A 434 1.06 13.50 -12.24
CA ALA A 434 1.05 12.38 -13.17
C ALA A 434 0.12 11.25 -12.71
N SER A 435 0.08 10.96 -11.40
CA SER A 435 -0.83 9.96 -10.85
C SER A 435 -2.30 10.36 -10.99
N ALA A 436 -2.64 11.63 -10.74
CA ALA A 436 -4.00 12.15 -10.88
C ALA A 436 -4.47 12.14 -12.35
N VAL A 437 -3.60 12.56 -13.27
CA VAL A 437 -3.89 12.50 -14.72
C VAL A 437 -4.09 11.04 -15.16
N ALA A 438 -3.25 10.11 -14.69
CA ALA A 438 -3.39 8.69 -15.01
C ALA A 438 -4.68 8.09 -14.43
N ALA A 439 -5.08 8.47 -13.21
CA ALA A 439 -6.33 8.02 -12.60
C ALA A 439 -7.56 8.55 -13.36
N LEU A 440 -7.57 9.84 -13.73
CA LEU A 440 -8.64 10.42 -14.55
C LEU A 440 -8.69 9.76 -15.93
N TYR A 441 -7.53 9.53 -16.55
CA TYR A 441 -7.44 8.82 -17.82
C TYR A 441 -7.99 7.39 -17.71
N GLY A 442 -7.61 6.63 -16.66
CA GLY A 442 -8.11 5.28 -16.43
C GLY A 442 -9.62 5.23 -16.23
N LEU A 443 -10.18 6.20 -15.48
CA LEU A 443 -11.62 6.34 -15.29
C LEU A 443 -12.32 6.66 -16.62
N PHE A 444 -11.77 7.61 -17.38
CA PHE A 444 -12.32 8.00 -18.70
C PHE A 444 -12.34 6.81 -19.68
N VAL A 445 -11.23 6.09 -19.80
CA VAL A 445 -11.12 4.92 -20.69
C VAL A 445 -12.05 3.81 -20.22
N GLY A 446 -12.14 3.57 -18.89
CA GLY A 446 -13.01 2.56 -18.31
C GLY A 446 -14.49 2.81 -18.58
N ILE A 447 -14.94 4.08 -18.58
CA ILE A 447 -16.34 4.45 -18.80
C ILE A 447 -16.66 4.52 -20.31
N PHE A 448 -15.88 5.26 -21.09
CA PHE A 448 -16.26 5.64 -22.45
C PHE A 448 -15.73 4.72 -23.55
N VAL A 449 -14.57 4.10 -23.31
CA VAL A 449 -13.90 3.28 -24.33
C VAL A 449 -14.20 1.80 -24.13
N LEU A 450 -13.87 1.27 -22.96
CA LEU A 450 -13.99 -0.16 -22.67
C LEU A 450 -15.35 -0.51 -22.04
N ARG A 451 -16.02 0.49 -21.46
CA ARG A 451 -17.34 0.33 -20.84
C ARG A 451 -17.40 -0.73 -19.73
N GLY A 452 -16.26 -1.00 -19.09
CA GLY A 452 -16.17 -1.86 -17.91
C GLY A 452 -16.67 -1.17 -16.63
N ILE A 453 -16.69 0.17 -16.64
CA ILE A 453 -17.21 1.01 -15.56
C ILE A 453 -18.53 1.61 -16.05
N ASP A 454 -19.61 1.31 -15.36
CA ASP A 454 -20.95 1.79 -15.67
C ASP A 454 -21.60 2.53 -14.47
N ARG A 455 -22.83 3.04 -14.66
CA ARG A 455 -23.54 3.79 -13.63
C ARG A 455 -23.90 2.93 -12.38
N HIS A 456 -23.94 1.63 -12.53
CA HIS A 456 -24.33 0.72 -11.44
C HIS A 456 -23.13 0.37 -10.56
N ASN A 457 -21.91 0.30 -11.14
CA ASN A 457 -20.71 -0.15 -10.43
C ASN A 457 -19.74 1.00 -10.05
N ILE A 458 -19.87 2.20 -10.65
CA ILE A 458 -18.92 3.31 -10.45
C ILE A 458 -18.78 3.72 -8.98
N VAL A 459 -19.88 3.80 -8.22
CA VAL A 459 -19.87 4.17 -6.80
C VAL A 459 -19.10 3.13 -5.99
N GLU A 460 -19.35 1.84 -6.26
CA GLU A 460 -18.69 0.74 -5.56
C GLU A 460 -17.17 0.72 -5.88
N ILE A 461 -16.79 0.97 -7.13
CA ILE A 461 -15.39 1.04 -7.56
C ILE A 461 -14.68 2.22 -6.89
N ILE A 462 -15.31 3.39 -6.81
CA ILE A 462 -14.77 4.56 -6.12
C ILE A 462 -14.59 4.26 -4.62
N VAL A 463 -15.61 3.69 -4.00
CA VAL A 463 -15.56 3.31 -2.58
C VAL A 463 -14.48 2.25 -2.33
N GLU A 464 -14.35 1.24 -3.19
CA GLU A 464 -13.29 0.24 -3.10
C GLU A 464 -11.90 0.89 -3.14
N CYS A 465 -11.70 1.81 -4.07
CA CYS A 465 -10.45 2.57 -4.21
C CYS A 465 -10.09 3.33 -2.93
N VAL A 466 -11.04 4.12 -2.40
CA VAL A 466 -10.80 4.93 -1.21
C VAL A 466 -10.61 4.07 0.04
N VAL A 467 -11.36 2.98 0.20
CA VAL A 467 -11.19 2.04 1.33
C VAL A 467 -9.80 1.40 1.32
N MET A 468 -9.31 0.99 0.15
CA MET A 468 -7.94 0.45 0.02
C MET A 468 -6.89 1.50 0.38
N CYS A 469 -7.03 2.71 -0.14
CA CYS A 469 -6.13 3.81 0.15
C CYS A 469 -6.16 4.21 1.63
N ALA A 470 -7.36 4.33 2.22
CA ALA A 470 -7.56 4.74 3.60
C ALA A 470 -6.90 3.77 4.60
N ALA A 471 -6.92 2.47 4.30
CA ALA A 471 -6.24 1.48 5.14
C ALA A 471 -4.73 1.72 5.20
N VAL A 472 -4.11 2.07 4.05
CA VAL A 472 -2.67 2.41 3.97
C VAL A 472 -2.39 3.76 4.62
N MET A 473 -3.18 4.79 4.30
CA MET A 473 -2.96 6.15 4.79
C MET A 473 -3.16 6.27 6.31
N LEU A 474 -4.06 5.49 6.88
CA LEU A 474 -4.21 5.43 8.34
C LEU A 474 -2.95 4.87 9.01
N ILE A 475 -2.28 3.89 8.37
CA ILE A 475 -0.99 3.39 8.88
C ILE A 475 0.07 4.48 8.80
N VAL A 476 0.13 5.23 7.69
CA VAL A 476 1.05 6.37 7.54
C VAL A 476 0.81 7.40 8.64
N ALA A 477 -0.45 7.76 8.90
CA ALA A 477 -0.81 8.72 9.95
C ALA A 477 -0.35 8.26 11.34
N MET A 478 -0.55 6.99 11.67
CA MET A 478 -0.14 6.43 12.97
C MET A 478 1.38 6.21 13.05
N ALA A 479 2.01 5.87 11.94
CA ALA A 479 3.47 5.74 11.86
C ALA A 479 4.21 7.07 12.08
N HIS A 480 3.60 8.20 11.72
CA HIS A 480 4.16 9.51 12.04
C HIS A 480 4.20 9.80 13.54
N ILE A 481 3.19 9.36 14.30
CA ILE A 481 3.22 9.45 15.77
C ILE A 481 4.40 8.63 16.31
N PHE A 482 4.55 7.40 15.83
CA PHE A 482 5.65 6.50 16.19
C PHE A 482 7.02 7.08 15.81
N GLY A 483 7.15 7.54 14.57
CA GLY A 483 8.38 8.13 14.04
C GLY A 483 8.80 9.42 14.73
N TYR A 484 7.84 10.23 15.18
CA TYR A 484 8.10 11.44 15.96
C TYR A 484 8.82 11.13 17.27
N VAL A 485 8.36 10.12 18.02
CA VAL A 485 9.03 9.66 19.24
C VAL A 485 10.42 9.10 18.92
N MET A 486 10.53 8.29 17.88
CA MET A 486 11.83 7.75 17.45
C MET A 486 12.86 8.84 17.16
N ALA A 487 12.43 9.94 16.52
CA ALA A 487 13.29 11.04 16.19
C ALA A 487 13.74 11.81 17.45
N ILE A 488 12.83 12.09 18.38
CA ILE A 488 13.15 12.79 19.63
C ILE A 488 14.10 11.97 20.52
N GLU A 489 13.83 10.68 20.65
CA GLU A 489 14.65 9.75 21.45
C GLU A 489 15.92 9.30 20.72
N GLN A 490 16.19 9.81 19.52
CA GLN A 490 17.37 9.46 18.69
C GLN A 490 17.57 7.94 18.52
N ILE A 491 16.44 7.18 18.46
CA ILE A 491 16.48 5.71 18.36
C ILE A 491 17.25 5.23 17.12
N PRO A 492 17.11 5.85 15.92
CA PRO A 492 17.88 5.45 14.75
C PRO A 492 19.39 5.54 14.97
N ASP A 493 19.88 6.59 15.65
CA ASP A 493 21.31 6.79 15.91
C ASP A 493 21.85 5.80 16.95
N HIS A 494 21.04 5.49 17.98
CA HIS A 494 21.40 4.46 18.95
C HIS A 494 21.48 3.08 18.29
N PHE A 495 20.50 2.75 17.44
CA PHE A 495 20.44 1.50 16.70
C PHE A 495 21.60 1.40 15.70
N ALA A 496 21.93 2.49 15.00
CA ALA A 496 23.07 2.55 14.09
C ALA A 496 24.38 2.27 14.81
N ARG A 497 24.62 2.92 15.96
CA ARG A 497 25.84 2.67 16.77
C ARG A 497 25.91 1.23 17.27
N MET A 498 24.78 0.65 17.67
CA MET A 498 24.75 -0.74 18.10
C MET A 498 25.12 -1.69 16.97
N ILE A 499 24.55 -1.52 15.78
CA ILE A 499 24.83 -2.37 14.62
C ILE A 499 26.28 -2.18 14.12
N LEU A 500 26.78 -0.95 14.06
CA LEU A 500 28.16 -0.65 13.66
C LEU A 500 29.19 -1.23 14.65
N GLY A 501 28.79 -1.45 15.91
CA GLY A 501 29.59 -2.19 16.88
C GLY A 501 29.81 -3.67 16.52
N PHE A 502 28.92 -4.26 15.70
CA PHE A 502 29.11 -5.62 15.19
C PHE A 502 29.95 -5.68 13.92
N THR A 503 29.75 -4.74 13.00
CA THR A 503 30.51 -4.67 11.75
C THR A 503 30.41 -3.29 11.13
N SER A 504 31.53 -2.81 10.58
CA SER A 504 31.63 -1.61 9.74
C SER A 504 31.82 -1.97 8.26
N ASP A 505 31.93 -3.27 7.95
CA ASP A 505 32.09 -3.71 6.57
C ASP A 505 30.78 -3.61 5.79
N ARG A 506 30.83 -2.89 4.66
CA ARG A 506 29.67 -2.64 3.80
C ARG A 506 29.00 -3.92 3.30
N VAL A 507 29.80 -4.95 2.94
CA VAL A 507 29.29 -6.18 2.36
C VAL A 507 28.52 -6.96 3.42
N THR A 508 29.12 -7.14 4.59
CA THR A 508 28.51 -7.84 5.72
C THR A 508 27.23 -7.14 6.18
N MET A 509 27.25 -5.79 6.25
CA MET A 509 26.08 -4.99 6.62
C MET A 509 24.93 -5.18 5.62
N LEU A 510 25.20 -5.10 4.31
CA LEU A 510 24.20 -5.33 3.27
C LEU A 510 23.58 -6.72 3.36
N LEU A 511 24.40 -7.77 3.62
CA LEU A 511 23.90 -9.13 3.80
C LEU A 511 23.01 -9.25 5.03
N MET A 512 23.43 -8.71 6.18
CA MET A 512 22.63 -8.73 7.42
C MET A 512 21.29 -8.02 7.21
N VAL A 513 21.30 -6.84 6.62
CA VAL A 513 20.07 -6.08 6.36
C VAL A 513 19.19 -6.78 5.33
N ASN A 514 19.76 -7.38 4.29
CA ASN A 514 18.99 -8.18 3.33
C ASN A 514 18.27 -9.38 3.99
N VAL A 515 18.96 -10.13 4.85
CA VAL A 515 18.34 -11.25 5.58
C VAL A 515 17.24 -10.75 6.53
N PHE A 516 17.50 -9.67 7.25
CA PHE A 516 16.50 -9.05 8.13
C PHE A 516 15.26 -8.60 7.35
N LEU A 517 15.44 -7.89 6.23
CA LEU A 517 14.34 -7.43 5.39
C LEU A 517 13.53 -8.58 4.77
N LEU A 518 14.17 -9.69 4.41
CA LEU A 518 13.47 -10.88 3.93
C LEU A 518 12.57 -11.48 5.01
N ILE A 519 13.06 -11.57 6.26
CA ILE A 519 12.25 -12.05 7.39
C ILE A 519 11.06 -11.13 7.62
N VAL A 520 11.29 -9.81 7.66
CA VAL A 520 10.20 -8.83 7.86
C VAL A 520 9.21 -8.87 6.69
N GLY A 521 9.69 -8.90 5.44
CA GLY A 521 8.85 -8.97 4.25
C GLY A 521 8.02 -10.26 4.14
N ALA A 522 8.51 -11.38 4.74
CA ALA A 522 7.73 -12.60 4.85
C ALA A 522 6.57 -12.48 5.85
N LEU A 523 6.65 -11.54 6.79
CA LEU A 523 5.68 -11.38 7.88
C LEU A 523 4.65 -10.27 7.62
N MET A 524 5.01 -9.24 6.85
CA MET A 524 4.15 -8.06 6.66
C MET A 524 4.22 -7.49 5.24
N ASP A 525 3.24 -6.65 4.93
CA ASP A 525 3.14 -5.95 3.64
C ASP A 525 4.34 -5.01 3.40
N PRO A 526 4.87 -4.94 2.15
CA PRO A 526 5.99 -4.05 1.81
C PRO A 526 5.77 -2.58 2.14
N ILE A 527 4.55 -2.08 2.01
CA ILE A 527 4.20 -0.69 2.34
C ILE A 527 4.41 -0.45 3.83
N VAL A 528 3.86 -1.33 4.66
CA VAL A 528 3.98 -1.25 6.12
C VAL A 528 5.42 -1.39 6.59
N ALA A 529 6.13 -2.38 6.06
CA ALA A 529 7.55 -2.59 6.39
C ALA A 529 8.39 -1.36 6.01
N THR A 530 8.12 -0.74 4.86
CA THR A 530 8.81 0.49 4.43
C THR A 530 8.59 1.63 5.41
N ILE A 531 7.35 1.84 5.87
CA ILE A 531 7.01 2.92 6.82
C ILE A 531 7.79 2.79 8.13
N ILE A 532 7.90 1.58 8.64
CA ILE A 532 8.56 1.31 9.93
C ILE A 532 10.07 1.31 9.79
N LEU A 533 10.59 0.66 8.75
CA LEU A 533 12.02 0.35 8.65
C LEU A 533 12.83 1.42 7.92
N ALA A 534 12.24 2.16 6.97
CA ALA A 534 13.00 3.16 6.22
C ALA A 534 13.61 4.24 7.14
N PRO A 535 12.88 4.85 8.11
CA PRO A 535 13.46 5.84 9.01
C PRO A 535 14.61 5.29 9.88
N ILE A 536 14.56 3.99 10.20
CA ILE A 536 15.57 3.33 11.06
C ILE A 536 16.81 2.95 10.24
N LEU A 537 16.61 2.31 9.09
CA LEU A 537 17.70 1.70 8.35
C LEU A 537 18.43 2.66 7.42
N VAL A 538 17.78 3.72 6.92
CA VAL A 538 18.42 4.69 6.02
C VAL A 538 19.63 5.36 6.68
N PRO A 539 19.56 5.89 7.91
CA PRO A 539 20.74 6.46 8.57
C PRO A 539 21.87 5.45 8.77
N VAL A 540 21.52 4.18 9.10
CA VAL A 540 22.51 3.09 9.27
C VAL A 540 23.24 2.84 7.95
N MET A 541 22.50 2.72 6.86
CA MET A 541 23.04 2.40 5.55
C MET A 541 23.87 3.55 4.97
N GLN A 542 23.53 4.80 5.28
CA GLN A 542 24.33 5.96 4.91
C GLN A 542 25.72 5.94 5.58
N GLN A 543 25.80 5.52 6.85
CA GLN A 543 27.07 5.45 7.57
C GLN A 543 28.04 4.40 6.99
N VAL A 544 27.54 3.36 6.33
CA VAL A 544 28.37 2.38 5.60
C VAL A 544 28.54 2.72 4.10
N GLY A 545 28.20 3.95 3.70
CA GLY A 545 28.41 4.46 2.35
C GLY A 545 27.39 3.97 1.30
N VAL A 546 26.21 3.53 1.71
CA VAL A 546 25.10 3.20 0.79
C VAL A 546 24.19 4.41 0.65
N SER A 547 24.00 4.89 -0.59
CA SER A 547 23.12 6.05 -0.83
C SER A 547 21.65 5.72 -0.49
N PRO A 548 20.87 6.68 0.04
CA PRO A 548 19.44 6.47 0.33
C PRO A 548 18.64 6.02 -0.89
N LEU A 549 18.98 6.53 -2.08
CA LEU A 549 18.34 6.13 -3.32
C LEU A 549 18.57 4.64 -3.62
N HIS A 550 19.83 4.18 -3.57
CA HIS A 550 20.16 2.78 -3.80
C HIS A 550 19.55 1.87 -2.75
N PHE A 551 19.61 2.27 -1.48
CA PHE A 551 18.98 1.51 -0.39
C PHE A 551 17.46 1.41 -0.54
N GLY A 552 16.78 2.46 -1.00
CA GLY A 552 15.34 2.42 -1.27
C GLY A 552 14.95 1.39 -2.33
N ILE A 553 15.79 1.22 -3.35
CA ILE A 553 15.61 0.21 -4.37
C ILE A 553 15.82 -1.19 -3.78
N ILE A 554 16.89 -1.40 -3.01
CA ILE A 554 17.17 -2.67 -2.32
C ILE A 554 16.02 -3.01 -1.37
N LEU A 555 15.62 -2.09 -0.51
CA LEU A 555 14.56 -2.29 0.48
C LEU A 555 13.25 -2.71 -0.19
N THR A 556 12.81 -1.97 -1.19
CA THR A 556 11.55 -2.29 -1.91
C THR A 556 11.62 -3.64 -2.60
N CYS A 557 12.70 -3.92 -3.34
CA CYS A 557 12.85 -5.21 -4.02
C CYS A 557 12.92 -6.37 -3.03
N ASN A 558 13.65 -6.20 -1.92
CA ASN A 558 13.78 -7.21 -0.87
C ASN A 558 12.43 -7.54 -0.22
N LEU A 559 11.68 -6.52 0.17
CA LEU A 559 10.34 -6.70 0.75
C LEU A 559 9.38 -7.36 -0.24
N CYS A 560 9.50 -7.08 -1.54
CA CYS A 560 8.74 -7.78 -2.58
C CYS A 560 9.12 -9.26 -2.68
N VAL A 561 10.39 -9.64 -2.51
CA VAL A 561 10.82 -11.04 -2.42
C VAL A 561 10.28 -11.68 -1.14
N GLY A 562 10.36 -10.98 -0.01
CA GLY A 562 9.75 -11.39 1.25
C GLY A 562 8.25 -11.70 1.11
N PHE A 563 7.54 -10.91 0.31
CA PHE A 563 6.09 -11.01 0.13
C PHE A 563 5.62 -12.31 -0.56
N VAL A 564 6.53 -13.11 -1.11
CA VAL A 564 6.31 -14.48 -1.62
C VAL A 564 7.11 -15.53 -0.85
N THR A 565 7.79 -15.12 0.23
CA THR A 565 8.62 -16.04 1.03
C THR A 565 7.79 -16.68 2.15
N PRO A 566 7.82 -18.02 2.34
CA PRO A 566 7.23 -18.65 3.50
C PRO A 566 7.82 -18.11 4.82
N PRO A 567 7.07 -18.07 5.95
CA PRO A 567 5.85 -18.86 6.21
C PRO A 567 4.56 -18.21 5.73
N ILE A 568 4.51 -16.89 5.51
CA ILE A 568 3.25 -16.20 5.23
C ILE A 568 3.16 -15.85 3.76
N GLY A 569 3.96 -14.90 3.29
CA GLY A 569 3.95 -14.44 1.91
C GLY A 569 2.57 -14.09 1.38
N CYS A 570 2.05 -12.88 1.60
CA CYS A 570 0.66 -12.52 1.25
C CYS A 570 0.31 -12.79 -0.23
N CYS A 571 1.29 -12.71 -1.14
CA CYS A 571 1.07 -13.08 -2.54
C CYS A 571 0.85 -14.60 -2.71
N LEU A 572 1.44 -15.45 -1.84
CA LEU A 572 1.19 -16.89 -1.86
C LEU A 572 -0.26 -17.20 -1.45
N TYR A 573 -0.78 -16.51 -0.42
CA TYR A 573 -2.18 -16.66 0.00
C TYR A 573 -3.17 -16.17 -1.06
N ALA A 574 -2.90 -15.01 -1.67
CA ALA A 574 -3.72 -14.53 -2.77
C ALA A 574 -3.75 -15.52 -3.94
N ALA A 575 -2.59 -16.07 -4.30
CA ALA A 575 -2.48 -17.09 -5.33
C ALA A 575 -3.13 -18.42 -4.94
N SER A 576 -3.06 -18.82 -3.66
CA SER A 576 -3.73 -20.01 -3.11
C SER A 576 -5.24 -19.93 -3.30
N SER A 577 -5.84 -18.79 -3.00
CA SER A 577 -7.26 -18.54 -3.20
C SER A 577 -7.67 -18.62 -4.68
N ILE A 578 -6.83 -18.13 -5.60
CA ILE A 578 -7.11 -18.13 -7.05
C ILE A 578 -6.88 -19.51 -7.67
N ALA A 579 -5.83 -20.20 -7.24
CA ALA A 579 -5.48 -21.53 -7.76
C ALA A 579 -6.32 -22.65 -7.14
N GLU A 580 -7.10 -22.34 -6.09
CA GLU A 580 -7.85 -23.32 -5.28
C GLU A 580 -6.94 -24.46 -4.80
N GLU A 581 -5.75 -24.08 -4.31
CA GLU A 581 -4.72 -25.05 -3.89
C GLU A 581 -4.11 -24.60 -2.56
N ARG A 582 -3.57 -25.52 -1.78
CA ARG A 582 -2.96 -25.24 -0.47
C ARG A 582 -1.74 -24.36 -0.60
N SER A 583 -1.62 -23.35 0.26
CA SER A 583 -0.50 -22.40 0.27
C SER A 583 0.86 -23.09 0.43
N GLU A 584 0.95 -24.20 1.17
CA GLU A 584 2.20 -24.94 1.36
C GLU A 584 2.69 -25.62 0.07
N LEU A 585 1.77 -26.13 -0.77
CA LEU A 585 2.12 -26.72 -2.06
C LEU A 585 2.57 -25.66 -3.05
N ILE A 586 1.91 -24.51 -3.04
CA ILE A 586 2.32 -23.35 -3.84
C ILE A 586 3.68 -22.84 -3.38
N ALA A 587 3.91 -22.73 -2.08
CA ALA A 587 5.19 -22.30 -1.51
C ALA A 587 6.34 -23.21 -1.93
N ARG A 588 6.13 -24.54 -1.91
CA ARG A 588 7.13 -25.51 -2.41
C ARG A 588 7.40 -25.34 -3.91
N ALA A 589 6.36 -25.13 -4.70
CA ALA A 589 6.51 -24.88 -6.14
C ALA A 589 7.17 -23.51 -6.44
N ALA A 590 7.09 -22.55 -5.51
CA ALA A 590 7.69 -21.23 -5.64
C ALA A 590 9.21 -21.23 -5.37
N LEU A 591 9.77 -22.25 -4.70
CA LEU A 591 11.20 -22.28 -4.33
C LEU A 591 12.17 -21.97 -5.48
N PRO A 592 12.05 -22.56 -6.70
CA PRO A 592 12.95 -22.24 -7.81
C PRO A 592 12.84 -20.76 -8.24
N PHE A 593 11.64 -20.18 -8.18
CA PHE A 593 11.40 -18.78 -8.50
C PHE A 593 11.98 -17.87 -7.40
N LEU A 594 11.84 -18.25 -6.13
CA LEU A 594 12.44 -17.53 -5.00
C LEU A 594 13.97 -17.49 -5.11
N VAL A 595 14.61 -18.60 -5.49
CA VAL A 595 16.07 -18.61 -5.72
C VAL A 595 16.45 -17.61 -6.81
N ALA A 596 15.70 -17.54 -7.92
CA ALA A 596 15.95 -16.56 -8.97
C ALA A 596 15.80 -15.11 -8.47
N MET A 597 14.78 -14.85 -7.65
CA MET A 597 14.56 -13.52 -7.06
C MET A 597 15.65 -13.16 -6.04
N LEU A 598 16.15 -14.12 -5.26
CA LEU A 598 17.29 -13.91 -4.35
C LEU A 598 18.57 -13.60 -5.12
N VAL A 599 18.80 -14.28 -6.25
CA VAL A 599 19.95 -13.97 -7.12
C VAL A 599 19.83 -12.53 -7.65
N MET A 600 18.65 -12.11 -8.12
CA MET A 600 18.40 -10.72 -8.50
C MET A 600 18.72 -9.76 -7.37
N LEU A 601 18.23 -10.05 -6.16
CA LEU A 601 18.44 -9.21 -4.98
C LEU A 601 19.93 -9.04 -4.65
N LEU A 602 20.70 -10.12 -4.70
CA LEU A 602 22.16 -10.06 -4.50
C LEU A 602 22.83 -9.21 -5.60
N ILE A 603 22.46 -9.40 -6.87
CA ILE A 603 23.01 -8.61 -7.98
C ILE A 603 22.78 -7.12 -7.75
N ILE A 604 21.55 -6.70 -7.45
CA ILE A 604 21.25 -5.27 -7.25
C ILE A 604 21.89 -4.70 -5.99
N SER A 605 22.08 -5.51 -4.94
CA SER A 605 22.70 -5.08 -3.68
C SER A 605 24.19 -4.78 -3.85
N PHE A 606 24.90 -5.61 -4.65
CA PHE A 606 26.35 -5.49 -4.80
C PHE A 606 26.81 -4.77 -6.08
N VAL A 607 25.88 -4.52 -7.03
CA VAL A 607 26.16 -3.78 -8.27
C VAL A 607 25.32 -2.50 -8.31
N PRO A 608 25.72 -1.43 -7.58
CA PRO A 608 24.94 -0.18 -7.50
C PRO A 608 24.72 0.47 -8.87
N ASP A 609 25.69 0.38 -9.77
CA ASP A 609 25.58 0.98 -11.10
C ASP A 609 24.41 0.41 -11.90
N LEU A 610 24.03 -0.84 -11.68
CA LEU A 610 22.88 -1.46 -12.37
C LEU A 610 21.56 -0.74 -12.04
N THR A 611 21.41 -0.28 -10.81
CA THR A 611 20.21 0.42 -10.34
C THR A 611 20.31 1.94 -10.51
N LEU A 612 21.54 2.50 -10.36
CA LEU A 612 21.76 3.94 -10.38
C LEU A 612 22.08 4.50 -11.77
N TYR A 613 22.42 3.64 -12.75
CA TYR A 613 22.80 4.10 -14.09
C TYR A 613 21.69 4.95 -14.74
N LEU A 614 20.47 4.42 -14.77
CA LEU A 614 19.35 5.13 -15.36
C LEU A 614 18.97 6.42 -14.60
N THR A 615 19.26 6.49 -13.31
CA THR A 615 18.93 7.67 -12.49
C THR A 615 19.81 8.89 -12.80
N ARG A 616 20.88 8.71 -13.56
CA ARG A 616 21.78 9.81 -14.00
C ARG A 616 21.14 10.64 -15.12
N PHE A 617 20.10 10.14 -15.75
CA PHE A 617 19.40 10.83 -16.86
C PHE A 617 18.19 11.64 -16.39
N VAL A 618 17.91 11.67 -15.07
CA VAL A 618 16.75 12.34 -14.46
C VAL A 618 17.17 13.36 -13.38
#